data_ba697a4c5f006d94d5aab3cc8e984e2a
#
_entry.id   ba697a4c5f006d94d5aab3cc8e984e2a
#
_cell.length_a   1.000
_cell.length_b   1.000
_cell.length_c   1.000
_cell.angle_alpha   90.00
_cell.angle_beta   90.00
_cell.angle_gamma   90.00
#
_symmetry.space_group_name_H-M   'P 1'
#
loop_
_entity.id
_entity.type
_entity.pdbx_description
1 polymer ?
#
loop_
_entity_poly.entity_id
_entity_poly.type
_entity_poly.pdbx_seq_one_letter_code
_entity_poly.pdbx_strand_id
1 'polypeptide(L)'
;MTLLATLALAMQAAAALPSRGCGKSLSSGNYTLSHAGVTRHYRLFVPTGYRANTASPLVVAFHGWGGNENEFLGNASVRAASNRHGYIVVAPRGLGAGAPDRSYNSWTFSGSATGLDGDGLNPAVSGDTDAICDARSTPDYRYPSCKNPARPVASNTCSWTQCRADDVAFTRALLARIGRSLCVDTSRVFATGGSNGGMFVWELGQNTRSSPLFRAIAPVIGLPHRGYLAPPGRSQPLPVLLITGTQDTTVPPGPWENPGFTTTSNGSDRFFYTGATAITRVWSKANGCGLGTAAPFDDGVAATDCRTYCAGFSSWPRVLDCRASMGHDYGLPWSWNLVLEFFNRS
;
A
#
# COMPACT_ATOMS: atom_id res chain seq x y z
N MET A 1 -53.06 11.53 -10.00
CA MET A 1 -51.80 12.27 -10.17
C MET A 1 -51.04 12.20 -8.86
N THR A 2 -50.11 11.25 -8.78
CA THR A 2 -49.34 11.00 -7.54
C THR A 2 -47.92 11.52 -7.81
N LEU A 3 -47.54 12.62 -7.14
CA LEU A 3 -46.20 13.18 -7.20
C LEU A 3 -45.24 12.23 -6.47
N LEU A 4 -44.34 11.59 -7.22
CA LEU A 4 -43.15 10.93 -6.69
C LEU A 4 -42.12 12.02 -6.40
N ALA A 5 -41.94 12.33 -5.12
CA ALA A 5 -40.84 13.16 -4.63
C ALA A 5 -39.55 12.31 -4.61
N THR A 6 -38.65 12.54 -5.56
CA THR A 6 -37.30 12.01 -5.54
C THR A 6 -36.50 12.71 -4.42
N LEU A 7 -36.27 12.02 -3.31
CA LEU A 7 -35.32 12.44 -2.28
C LEU A 7 -33.90 12.25 -2.85
N ALA A 8 -33.29 13.32 -3.32
CA ALA A 8 -31.85 13.35 -3.54
C ALA A 8 -31.16 13.40 -2.16
N LEU A 9 -30.62 12.26 -1.70
CA LEU A 9 -29.69 12.25 -0.57
C LEU A 9 -28.41 12.95 -1.03
N ALA A 10 -28.27 14.22 -0.69
CA ALA A 10 -27.00 14.92 -0.77
C ALA A 10 -26.05 14.25 0.23
N MET A 11 -25.05 13.50 -0.26
CA MET A 11 -23.92 13.07 0.55
C MET A 11 -23.24 14.33 1.07
N GLN A 12 -23.47 14.66 2.33
CA GLN A 12 -22.71 15.70 2.99
C GLN A 12 -21.26 15.26 3.03
N ALA A 13 -20.38 15.94 2.30
CA ALA A 13 -18.97 15.76 2.41
C ALA A 13 -18.58 15.95 3.89
N ALA A 14 -17.95 14.95 4.49
CA ALA A 14 -17.48 15.09 5.86
C ALA A 14 -16.57 16.31 5.95
N ALA A 15 -16.75 17.12 7.00
CA ALA A 15 -15.94 18.31 7.19
C ALA A 15 -14.46 17.94 7.25
N ALA A 16 -13.62 18.66 6.49
CA ALA A 16 -12.19 18.46 6.50
C ALA A 16 -11.63 18.64 7.91
N LEU A 17 -10.69 17.78 8.31
CA LEU A 17 -9.99 17.84 9.59
C LEU A 17 -8.57 18.43 9.37
N PRO A 18 -8.40 19.76 9.50
CA PRO A 18 -7.15 20.42 9.17
C PRO A 18 -6.03 20.05 10.15
N SER A 19 -4.84 19.80 9.60
CA SER A 19 -3.64 19.52 10.38
C SER A 19 -3.05 20.79 10.99
N ARG A 20 -2.09 20.64 11.92
CA ARG A 20 -1.38 21.75 12.59
C ARG A 20 -0.48 22.57 11.65
N GLY A 21 -0.29 22.15 10.42
CA GLY A 21 0.49 22.86 9.40
C GLY A 21 -0.31 23.89 8.62
N CYS A 22 -1.60 24.10 8.91
CA CYS A 22 -2.38 25.11 8.24
C CYS A 22 -1.81 26.51 8.53
N GLY A 23 -1.79 27.35 7.51
CA GLY A 23 -1.07 28.62 7.51
C GLY A 23 0.39 28.53 7.03
N LYS A 24 0.92 27.30 6.81
CA LYS A 24 2.28 27.08 6.35
C LYS A 24 2.34 26.58 4.91
N SER A 25 3.48 26.77 4.28
CA SER A 25 3.79 26.25 2.97
C SER A 25 5.15 25.57 2.96
N LEU A 26 5.30 24.56 2.14
CA LEU A 26 6.54 23.86 1.86
C LEU A 26 6.54 23.53 0.37
N SER A 27 7.66 23.76 -0.30
CA SER A 27 7.78 23.51 -1.74
C SER A 27 7.91 22.03 -2.06
N SER A 28 7.58 21.64 -3.29
CA SER A 28 7.95 20.34 -3.83
C SER A 28 9.48 20.18 -3.84
N GLY A 29 9.99 19.00 -3.49
CA GLY A 29 11.44 18.76 -3.43
C GLY A 29 11.82 17.50 -2.68
N ASN A 30 13.12 17.30 -2.52
CA ASN A 30 13.71 16.20 -1.75
C ASN A 30 14.02 16.67 -0.34
N TYR A 31 13.68 15.84 0.62
CA TYR A 31 13.80 16.14 2.05
C TYR A 31 14.33 14.95 2.83
N THR A 32 14.73 15.22 4.05
CA THR A 32 15.15 14.20 5.01
C THR A 32 14.37 14.30 6.31
N LEU A 33 14.27 13.16 7.01
CA LEU A 33 13.72 13.04 8.35
C LEU A 33 14.63 12.12 9.16
N SER A 34 15.14 12.59 10.31
CA SER A 34 15.79 11.71 11.26
C SER A 34 14.73 10.90 12.01
N HIS A 35 14.84 9.58 11.98
CA HIS A 35 13.96 8.66 12.68
C HIS A 35 14.75 7.50 13.27
N ALA A 36 14.62 7.26 14.57
CA ALA A 36 15.36 6.21 15.29
C ALA A 36 16.89 6.24 15.05
N GLY A 37 17.50 7.42 15.01
CA GLY A 37 18.93 7.61 14.75
C GLY A 37 19.35 7.46 13.28
N VAL A 38 18.40 7.19 12.35
CA VAL A 38 18.68 7.03 10.93
C VAL A 38 18.12 8.19 10.13
N THR A 39 18.90 8.72 9.20
CA THR A 39 18.42 9.70 8.23
C THR A 39 17.63 8.99 7.13
N ARG A 40 16.34 9.29 7.03
CA ARG A 40 15.43 8.77 6.02
C ARG A 40 15.17 9.86 4.97
N HIS A 41 15.15 9.48 3.71
CA HIS A 41 14.91 10.38 2.58
C HIS A 41 13.45 10.27 2.11
N TYR A 42 12.90 11.36 1.62
CA TYR A 42 11.60 11.38 0.95
C TYR A 42 11.52 12.49 -0.08
N ARG A 43 10.72 12.29 -1.09
CA ARG A 43 10.33 13.31 -2.05
C ARG A 43 8.91 13.77 -1.77
N LEU A 44 8.70 15.07 -1.86
CA LEU A 44 7.42 15.72 -1.65
C LEU A 44 6.95 16.37 -2.95
N PHE A 45 5.71 16.20 -3.29
CA PHE A 45 5.01 16.94 -4.33
C PHE A 45 3.85 17.71 -3.68
N VAL A 46 3.82 19.02 -3.92
CA VAL A 46 2.74 19.93 -3.49
C VAL A 46 2.07 20.44 -4.77
N PRO A 47 0.74 20.26 -4.93
CA PRO A 47 0.04 20.69 -6.14
C PRO A 47 0.06 22.22 -6.27
N THR A 48 0.09 22.74 -7.50
CA THR A 48 0.14 24.18 -7.78
C THR A 48 -1.07 24.94 -7.23
N GLY A 49 -2.21 24.24 -7.10
CA GLY A 49 -3.42 24.75 -6.48
C GLY A 49 -3.45 24.76 -4.95
N TYR A 50 -2.38 24.29 -4.28
CA TYR A 50 -2.32 24.26 -2.81
C TYR A 50 -2.53 25.65 -2.19
N ARG A 51 -3.31 25.72 -1.12
CA ARG A 51 -3.55 26.91 -0.32
C ARG A 51 -3.25 26.60 1.14
N ALA A 52 -2.40 27.39 1.76
CA ALA A 52 -1.93 27.14 3.12
C ALA A 52 -3.05 27.05 4.18
N ASN A 53 -4.17 27.71 3.94
CA ASN A 53 -5.32 27.72 4.85
C ASN A 53 -6.47 26.77 4.42
N THR A 54 -6.27 25.97 3.37
CA THR A 54 -7.26 25.01 2.89
C THR A 54 -6.67 23.61 2.99
N ALA A 55 -7.30 22.74 3.76
CA ALA A 55 -6.83 21.39 3.99
C ALA A 55 -6.88 20.57 2.70
N SER A 56 -5.74 20.01 2.30
CA SER A 56 -5.56 19.18 1.09
C SER A 56 -5.41 17.71 1.44
N PRO A 57 -5.92 16.79 0.61
CA PRO A 57 -5.71 15.37 0.80
C PRO A 57 -4.22 14.98 0.59
N LEU A 58 -3.80 13.90 1.23
CA LEU A 58 -2.42 13.40 1.21
C LEU A 58 -2.38 11.94 0.78
N VAL A 59 -1.49 11.63 -0.18
CA VAL A 59 -1.11 10.26 -0.53
C VAL A 59 0.33 10.00 -0.11
N VAL A 60 0.59 8.89 0.58
CA VAL A 60 1.93 8.36 0.72
C VAL A 60 2.12 7.20 -0.26
N ALA A 61 3.20 7.25 -1.08
CA ALA A 61 3.47 6.30 -2.15
C ALA A 61 4.79 5.55 -1.90
N PHE A 62 4.72 4.23 -1.73
CA PHE A 62 5.84 3.37 -1.37
C PHE A 62 6.37 2.63 -2.59
N HIS A 63 7.66 2.80 -2.90
CA HIS A 63 8.34 2.12 -4.01
C HIS A 63 8.46 0.62 -3.79
N GLY A 64 8.72 -0.13 -4.87
CA GLY A 64 9.05 -1.54 -4.83
C GLY A 64 10.46 -1.85 -4.30
N TRP A 65 10.78 -3.14 -4.24
CA TRP A 65 12.11 -3.57 -3.84
C TRP A 65 13.19 -3.03 -4.78
N GLY A 66 14.26 -2.50 -4.21
CA GLY A 66 15.36 -1.88 -4.96
C GLY A 66 15.06 -0.45 -5.46
N GLY A 67 13.83 0.04 -5.29
CA GLY A 67 13.40 1.35 -5.75
C GLY A 67 13.83 2.51 -4.84
N ASN A 68 13.27 3.69 -5.10
CA ASN A 68 13.54 4.89 -4.33
C ASN A 68 12.38 5.90 -4.43
N GLU A 69 12.51 7.04 -3.77
CA GLU A 69 11.50 8.11 -3.72
C GLU A 69 11.12 8.73 -5.08
N ASN A 70 11.87 8.42 -6.15
CA ASN A 70 11.57 8.92 -7.50
C ASN A 70 10.66 7.97 -8.31
N GLU A 71 10.42 6.77 -7.85
CA GLU A 71 9.71 5.75 -8.62
C GLU A 71 8.30 6.21 -9.04
N PHE A 72 7.56 6.83 -8.15
CA PHE A 72 6.29 7.47 -8.48
C PHE A 72 6.48 8.93 -8.91
N LEU A 73 7.13 9.74 -8.08
CA LEU A 73 7.24 11.19 -8.31
C LEU A 73 8.27 11.59 -9.36
N GLY A 74 9.07 10.66 -9.90
CA GLY A 74 9.83 10.81 -11.13
C GLY A 74 8.95 10.88 -12.39
N ASN A 75 7.80 10.22 -12.37
CA ASN A 75 6.86 10.19 -13.50
C ASN A 75 6.06 11.49 -13.60
N ALA A 76 6.17 12.18 -14.77
CA ALA A 76 5.49 13.45 -15.00
C ALA A 76 3.97 13.31 -14.99
N SER A 77 3.44 12.20 -15.51
CA SER A 77 1.98 11.94 -15.56
C SER A 77 1.40 11.71 -14.15
N VAL A 78 2.14 11.07 -13.26
CA VAL A 78 1.78 10.92 -11.84
C VAL A 78 1.65 12.29 -11.19
N ARG A 79 2.64 13.18 -11.38
CA ARG A 79 2.58 14.55 -10.85
C ARG A 79 1.43 15.36 -11.46
N ALA A 80 1.21 15.24 -12.76
CA ALA A 80 0.13 15.95 -13.45
C ALA A 80 -1.25 15.50 -12.95
N ALA A 81 -1.49 14.19 -12.77
CA ALA A 81 -2.72 13.68 -12.19
C ALA A 81 -2.91 14.15 -10.75
N SER A 82 -1.88 14.05 -9.92
CA SER A 82 -1.91 14.52 -8.53
C SER A 82 -2.23 16.02 -8.44
N ASN A 83 -1.69 16.81 -9.38
CA ASN A 83 -1.96 18.24 -9.50
C ASN A 83 -3.45 18.52 -9.83
N ARG A 84 -4.00 17.82 -10.82
CA ARG A 84 -5.41 17.97 -11.23
C ARG A 84 -6.38 17.67 -10.08
N HIS A 85 -6.07 16.65 -9.28
CA HIS A 85 -6.92 16.23 -8.17
C HIS A 85 -6.59 16.92 -6.84
N GLY A 86 -5.59 17.81 -6.81
CA GLY A 86 -5.22 18.60 -5.63
C GLY A 86 -4.54 17.79 -4.51
N TYR A 87 -3.95 16.63 -4.81
CA TYR A 87 -3.28 15.80 -3.81
C TYR A 87 -1.85 16.26 -3.52
N ILE A 88 -1.53 16.41 -2.24
CA ILE A 88 -0.16 16.36 -1.75
C ILE A 88 0.29 14.90 -1.87
N VAL A 89 1.48 14.65 -2.43
CA VAL A 89 2.06 13.30 -2.49
C VAL A 89 3.42 13.29 -1.81
N VAL A 90 3.63 12.34 -0.91
CA VAL A 90 4.92 12.07 -0.30
C VAL A 90 5.38 10.66 -0.66
N ALA A 91 6.58 10.54 -1.22
CA ALA A 91 7.20 9.28 -1.58
C ALA A 91 8.48 9.11 -0.75
N PRO A 92 8.45 8.30 0.31
CA PRO A 92 9.64 8.01 1.09
C PRO A 92 10.52 6.96 0.42
N ARG A 93 11.80 6.90 0.87
CA ARG A 93 12.75 5.84 0.52
C ARG A 93 12.82 4.82 1.65
N GLY A 94 12.70 3.55 1.30
CA GLY A 94 12.98 2.42 2.18
C GLY A 94 14.44 2.38 2.59
N LEU A 95 14.76 1.59 3.59
CA LEU A 95 16.15 1.38 3.98
C LEU A 95 16.84 0.41 3.01
N GLY A 96 18.11 0.67 2.76
CA GLY A 96 18.94 -0.13 1.87
C GLY A 96 20.41 -0.16 2.29
N ALA A 97 21.24 -0.85 1.54
CA ALA A 97 22.63 -1.20 1.89
C ALA A 97 23.63 -0.02 1.93
N GLY A 98 23.19 1.21 1.91
CA GLY A 98 24.03 2.26 2.42
C GLY A 98 24.46 3.38 1.56
N ALA A 99 24.27 3.39 0.25
CA ALA A 99 24.49 4.58 -0.56
C ALA A 99 23.15 5.08 -1.14
N PRO A 100 22.92 6.38 -1.27
CA PRO A 100 21.63 6.94 -1.68
C PRO A 100 21.13 6.45 -3.04
N ASP A 101 22.00 5.92 -3.85
CA ASP A 101 21.82 5.50 -5.24
C ASP A 101 21.94 3.96 -5.43
N ARG A 102 22.11 3.21 -4.36
CA ARG A 102 22.29 1.76 -4.44
C ARG A 102 21.05 1.00 -4.04
N SER A 103 20.56 0.27 -5.00
CA SER A 103 19.69 -0.88 -5.03
C SER A 103 19.65 -1.71 -3.74
N TYR A 104 18.52 -2.23 -3.40
CA TYR A 104 18.08 -3.02 -2.25
C TYR A 104 17.31 -2.24 -1.18
N ASN A 105 16.91 -0.99 -1.45
CA ASN A 105 15.95 -0.31 -0.60
C ASN A 105 14.66 -1.12 -0.52
N SER A 106 14.15 -1.33 0.68
CA SER A 106 12.95 -2.13 0.88
C SER A 106 12.20 -1.69 2.13
N TRP A 107 10.97 -2.20 2.28
CA TRP A 107 10.10 -1.97 3.40
C TRP A 107 10.01 -3.22 4.25
N THR A 108 10.03 -3.04 5.57
CA THR A 108 9.82 -4.10 6.53
C THR A 108 8.33 -4.22 6.83
N PHE A 109 7.78 -5.40 6.64
CA PHE A 109 6.38 -5.74 6.92
C PHE A 109 6.30 -7.14 7.53
N SER A 110 5.16 -7.47 8.13
CA SER A 110 4.94 -8.79 8.73
C SER A 110 5.16 -9.90 7.69
N GLY A 111 6.05 -10.84 7.99
CA GLY A 111 6.48 -11.89 7.07
C GLY A 111 7.55 -11.49 6.06
N SER A 112 8.08 -10.26 6.10
CA SER A 112 9.18 -9.87 5.20
C SER A 112 10.49 -10.61 5.48
N ALA A 113 10.62 -11.20 6.67
CA ALA A 113 11.71 -12.09 7.04
C ALA A 113 11.21 -13.12 8.05
N THR A 114 11.60 -14.39 7.89
CA THR A 114 11.31 -15.46 8.84
C THR A 114 12.56 -15.82 9.64
N GLY A 115 12.37 -16.37 10.85
CA GLY A 115 13.48 -16.79 11.72
C GLY A 115 14.22 -15.65 12.40
N LEU A 116 13.70 -14.43 12.39
CA LEU A 116 14.19 -13.33 13.19
C LEU A 116 13.49 -13.36 14.54
N ASP A 117 14.15 -13.94 15.52
CA ASP A 117 13.62 -14.05 16.87
C ASP A 117 13.50 -12.68 17.55
N GLY A 118 12.33 -12.42 18.13
CA GLY A 118 12.25 -11.73 19.41
C GLY A 118 12.22 -10.21 19.42
N ASP A 119 12.09 -9.51 18.28
CA ASP A 119 11.97 -8.05 18.30
C ASP A 119 10.57 -7.49 18.02
N GLY A 120 9.58 -8.35 17.83
CA GLY A 120 8.19 -7.94 17.61
C GLY A 120 7.90 -7.29 16.25
N LEU A 121 8.91 -7.08 15.41
CA LEU A 121 8.76 -6.46 14.09
C LEU A 121 8.36 -7.48 13.02
N ASN A 122 8.79 -8.72 13.19
CA ASN A 122 8.36 -9.87 12.39
C ASN A 122 7.98 -10.98 13.37
N PRO A 123 6.82 -10.92 13.99
CA PRO A 123 6.37 -12.02 14.81
C PRO A 123 6.39 -13.27 13.95
N ALA A 124 7.05 -14.33 14.42
CA ALA A 124 6.81 -15.66 13.89
C ALA A 124 5.31 -15.83 13.80
N VAL A 125 4.82 -16.32 12.66
CA VAL A 125 3.38 -16.54 12.50
C VAL A 125 2.94 -17.42 13.66
N SER A 126 2.14 -16.90 14.56
CA SER A 126 1.76 -17.60 15.76
C SER A 126 1.02 -18.88 15.38
N GLY A 127 1.71 -20.01 15.52
CA GLY A 127 1.13 -21.33 15.31
C GLY A 127 0.98 -21.77 13.85
N ASP A 128 1.40 -20.97 12.87
CA ASP A 128 1.40 -21.38 11.47
C ASP A 128 2.79 -21.91 11.09
N THR A 129 2.88 -23.17 10.73
CA THR A 129 4.09 -23.83 10.25
C THR A 129 4.39 -23.54 8.79
N ASP A 130 3.57 -22.71 8.14
CA ASP A 130 3.64 -22.45 6.72
C ASP A 130 4.81 -21.53 6.38
N ALA A 131 5.82 -22.08 5.70
CA ALA A 131 6.92 -21.30 5.18
C ALA A 131 6.44 -20.22 4.20
N ILE A 132 7.12 -19.07 4.19
CA ILE A 132 6.86 -18.00 3.21
C ILE A 132 7.56 -18.23 1.87
N CYS A 133 8.44 -19.22 1.79
CA CYS A 133 9.09 -19.63 0.54
C CYS A 133 9.40 -21.14 0.54
N ASP A 134 9.68 -21.69 -0.63
CA ASP A 134 10.30 -23.01 -0.76
C ASP A 134 11.79 -22.89 -0.49
N ALA A 135 12.24 -23.28 0.71
CA ALA A 135 13.64 -23.17 1.15
C ALA A 135 14.63 -23.97 0.28
N ARG A 136 14.15 -24.99 -0.46
CA ARG A 136 14.99 -25.77 -1.37
C ARG A 136 15.27 -25.06 -2.68
N SER A 137 14.33 -24.23 -3.12
CA SER A 137 14.42 -23.45 -4.35
C SER A 137 14.83 -22.01 -4.12
N THR A 138 14.78 -21.53 -2.85
CA THR A 138 15.19 -20.19 -2.46
C THR A 138 16.15 -20.29 -1.27
N PRO A 139 17.32 -20.93 -1.42
CA PRO A 139 18.26 -21.07 -0.32
C PRO A 139 18.86 -19.71 0.04
N ASP A 140 18.85 -19.39 1.32
CA ASP A 140 19.57 -18.24 1.91
C ASP A 140 19.39 -16.91 1.21
N TYR A 141 18.17 -16.60 0.77
CA TYR A 141 17.90 -15.35 0.10
C TYR A 141 18.05 -14.19 1.08
N ARG A 142 19.19 -13.50 0.97
CA ARG A 142 19.56 -12.37 1.82
C ARG A 142 19.62 -11.12 0.97
N TYR A 143 18.62 -10.25 1.16
CA TYR A 143 18.71 -8.90 0.62
C TYR A 143 19.43 -8.01 1.63
N PRO A 144 20.61 -7.46 1.33
CA PRO A 144 21.27 -6.49 2.19
C PRO A 144 20.53 -5.16 2.11
N SER A 145 19.39 -5.09 2.77
CA SER A 145 18.53 -3.90 2.76
C SER A 145 18.84 -2.91 3.89
N CYS A 146 19.83 -3.21 4.75
CA CYS A 146 20.29 -2.33 5.81
C CYS A 146 21.79 -2.43 6.07
N LYS A 147 22.37 -1.34 6.61
CA LYS A 147 23.78 -1.30 7.03
C LYS A 147 24.11 -2.23 8.21
N ASN A 148 23.14 -2.50 9.06
CA ASN A 148 23.27 -3.39 10.19
C ASN A 148 22.26 -4.52 10.02
N PRO A 149 22.59 -5.59 9.30
CA PRO A 149 21.77 -6.78 9.30
C PRO A 149 21.71 -7.26 10.74
N ALA A 150 20.56 -7.17 11.32
CA ALA A 150 20.34 -7.80 12.59
C ALA A 150 20.45 -9.30 12.35
N ARG A 151 21.35 -9.97 12.98
CA ARG A 151 21.64 -11.41 12.97
C ARG A 151 21.53 -12.09 11.60
N PRO A 152 22.41 -12.95 11.23
CA PRO A 152 22.28 -13.77 10.03
C PRO A 152 20.93 -14.51 10.12
N VAL A 153 20.15 -14.45 9.04
CA VAL A 153 18.97 -15.30 8.88
C VAL A 153 19.46 -16.73 8.99
N ALA A 154 18.84 -17.56 9.81
CA ALA A 154 19.24 -18.96 9.94
C ALA A 154 19.15 -19.65 8.57
N SER A 155 20.01 -20.63 8.32
CA SER A 155 19.91 -21.48 7.12
C SER A 155 18.49 -22.03 7.00
N ASN A 156 17.93 -22.05 5.81
CA ASN A 156 16.56 -22.48 5.49
C ASN A 156 15.45 -21.47 5.80
N THR A 157 15.78 -20.20 6.01
CA THR A 157 14.78 -19.12 6.15
C THR A 157 14.83 -18.20 4.96
N CYS A 158 13.68 -17.62 4.61
CA CYS A 158 13.54 -16.69 3.52
C CYS A 158 13.44 -15.27 4.06
N SER A 159 13.99 -14.29 3.34
CA SER A 159 13.90 -12.90 3.73
C SER A 159 13.79 -11.98 2.53
N TRP A 160 12.81 -11.08 2.52
CA TRP A 160 12.75 -9.94 1.62
C TRP A 160 13.62 -8.78 2.10
N THR A 161 13.86 -8.70 3.41
CA THR A 161 14.68 -7.67 4.01
C THR A 161 15.39 -8.22 5.24
N GLN A 162 16.60 -7.77 5.45
CA GLN A 162 17.35 -8.01 6.70
C GLN A 162 17.23 -6.83 7.67
N CYS A 163 16.44 -5.84 7.31
CA CYS A 163 16.31 -4.61 8.07
C CYS A 163 15.40 -4.80 9.26
N ARG A 164 15.88 -4.48 10.45
CA ARG A 164 15.06 -4.33 11.66
C ARG A 164 14.50 -2.91 11.76
N ALA A 165 13.90 -2.41 10.69
CA ALA A 165 13.30 -1.09 10.72
C ALA A 165 11.83 -1.19 11.09
N ASP A 166 11.40 -0.38 12.03
CA ASP A 166 9.97 -0.12 12.25
C ASP A 166 9.48 0.92 11.22
N ASP A 167 9.24 0.45 9.99
CA ASP A 167 8.76 1.32 8.90
C ASP A 167 7.33 1.82 9.15
N VAL A 168 6.55 1.15 9.99
CA VAL A 168 5.25 1.64 10.47
C VAL A 168 5.46 2.88 11.34
N ALA A 169 6.38 2.86 12.30
CA ALA A 169 6.69 4.02 13.13
C ALA A 169 7.30 5.15 12.30
N PHE A 170 8.18 4.84 11.34
CA PHE A 170 8.71 5.82 10.40
C PHE A 170 7.60 6.49 9.58
N THR A 171 6.67 5.71 9.01
CA THR A 171 5.54 6.25 8.25
C THR A 171 4.70 7.20 9.10
N ARG A 172 4.41 6.85 10.35
CA ARG A 172 3.71 7.71 11.30
C ARG A 172 4.46 9.02 11.55
N ALA A 173 5.78 8.94 11.76
CA ALA A 173 6.63 10.12 11.96
C ALA A 173 6.66 11.02 10.73
N LEU A 174 6.72 10.43 9.52
CA LEU A 174 6.66 11.14 8.25
C LEU A 174 5.33 11.88 8.06
N LEU A 175 4.20 11.19 8.24
CA LEU A 175 2.88 11.80 8.14
C LEU A 175 2.71 12.94 9.16
N ALA A 176 3.18 12.76 10.39
CA ALA A 176 3.19 13.81 11.40
C ALA A 176 4.09 14.99 11.00
N ARG A 177 5.23 14.75 10.36
CA ARG A 177 6.12 15.82 9.83
C ARG A 177 5.42 16.61 8.74
N ILE A 178 4.79 15.94 7.76
CA ILE A 178 4.05 16.60 6.68
C ILE A 178 2.88 17.40 7.25
N GLY A 179 2.08 16.83 8.14
CA GLY A 179 0.94 17.51 8.76
C GLY A 179 1.31 18.69 9.68
N ARG A 180 2.58 18.83 10.08
CA ARG A 180 3.10 20.05 10.77
C ARG A 180 3.62 21.09 9.80
N SER A 181 3.86 20.74 8.54
CA SER A 181 4.50 21.60 7.54
C SER A 181 3.54 22.12 6.48
N LEU A 182 2.43 21.42 6.26
CA LEU A 182 1.41 21.72 5.26
C LEU A 182 0.00 21.58 5.88
N CYS A 183 -0.97 22.28 5.31
CA CYS A 183 -2.38 22.12 5.66
C CYS A 183 -2.93 20.85 5.01
N VAL A 184 -2.86 19.74 5.74
CA VAL A 184 -3.35 18.42 5.31
C VAL A 184 -4.73 18.18 5.91
N ASP A 185 -5.64 17.63 5.14
CA ASP A 185 -6.88 17.04 5.64
C ASP A 185 -6.56 15.67 6.25
N THR A 186 -6.53 15.59 7.56
CA THR A 186 -6.20 14.37 8.29
C THR A 186 -7.28 13.29 8.19
N SER A 187 -8.47 13.62 7.70
CA SER A 187 -9.51 12.65 7.37
C SER A 187 -9.36 12.06 5.97
N ARG A 188 -8.46 12.62 5.14
CA ARG A 188 -8.21 12.22 3.76
C ARG A 188 -6.72 11.93 3.53
N VAL A 189 -6.19 11.00 4.31
CA VAL A 189 -4.83 10.47 4.17
C VAL A 189 -4.91 9.06 3.60
N PHE A 190 -4.12 8.77 2.58
CA PHE A 190 -4.17 7.55 1.80
C PHE A 190 -2.79 6.92 1.63
N ALA A 191 -2.73 5.61 1.44
CA ALA A 191 -1.49 4.90 1.15
C ALA A 191 -1.61 4.08 -0.14
N THR A 192 -0.57 4.14 -0.97
CA THR A 192 -0.39 3.27 -2.13
C THR A 192 1.07 2.84 -2.24
N GLY A 193 1.33 1.79 -2.99
CA GLY A 193 2.69 1.34 -3.24
C GLY A 193 2.72 0.14 -4.16
N GLY A 194 3.86 -0.05 -4.82
CA GLY A 194 4.05 -1.13 -5.77
C GLY A 194 4.94 -2.26 -5.24
N SER A 195 4.63 -3.51 -5.59
CA SER A 195 5.44 -4.68 -5.25
C SER A 195 5.71 -4.76 -3.74
N ASN A 196 6.96 -4.78 -3.29
CA ASN A 196 7.33 -4.70 -1.87
C ASN A 196 6.67 -3.53 -1.13
N GLY A 197 6.51 -2.36 -1.79
CA GLY A 197 5.76 -1.23 -1.26
C GLY A 197 4.26 -1.53 -1.14
N GLY A 198 3.68 -2.30 -2.07
CA GLY A 198 2.30 -2.78 -2.00
C GLY A 198 2.09 -3.78 -0.85
N MET A 199 3.08 -4.66 -0.61
CA MET A 199 3.09 -5.55 0.56
C MET A 199 3.09 -4.74 1.86
N PHE A 200 3.90 -3.68 1.91
CA PHE A 200 3.94 -2.79 3.06
C PHE A 200 2.64 -1.98 3.23
N VAL A 201 1.95 -1.62 2.16
CA VAL A 201 0.63 -0.97 2.23
C VAL A 201 -0.40 -1.86 2.91
N TRP A 202 -0.38 -3.18 2.67
CA TRP A 202 -1.20 -4.13 3.43
C TRP A 202 -0.85 -4.10 4.93
N GLU A 203 0.45 -4.11 5.27
CA GLU A 203 0.89 -3.97 6.68
C GLU A 203 0.33 -2.70 7.32
N LEU A 204 0.42 -1.55 6.64
CA LEU A 204 -0.12 -0.29 7.15
C LEU A 204 -1.63 -0.34 7.42
N GLY A 205 -2.37 -1.07 6.59
CA GLY A 205 -3.80 -1.29 6.78
C GLY A 205 -4.16 -2.29 7.88
N GLN A 206 -3.31 -3.28 8.12
CA GLN A 206 -3.50 -4.33 9.14
C GLN A 206 -3.03 -3.89 10.53
N ASN A 207 -1.98 -3.11 10.61
CA ASN A 207 -1.33 -2.74 11.84
C ASN A 207 -2.15 -1.70 12.61
N THR A 208 -2.50 -2.00 13.87
CA THR A 208 -3.31 -1.15 14.73
C THR A 208 -2.71 0.23 14.99
N ARG A 209 -1.36 0.36 14.88
CA ARG A 209 -0.66 1.64 15.05
C ARG A 209 -0.80 2.56 13.84
N SER A 210 -1.04 2.03 12.63
CA SER A 210 -1.09 2.80 11.38
C SER A 210 -2.46 2.83 10.72
N SER A 211 -3.24 1.75 10.80
CA SER A 211 -4.53 1.67 10.10
C SER A 211 -5.50 2.82 10.41
N PRO A 212 -5.55 3.39 11.63
CA PRO A 212 -6.42 4.53 11.91
C PRO A 212 -6.01 5.83 11.20
N LEU A 213 -4.79 5.89 10.65
CA LEU A 213 -4.30 7.08 9.95
C LEU A 213 -4.82 7.19 8.51
N PHE A 214 -5.28 6.07 7.94
CA PHE A 214 -5.64 6.01 6.53
C PHE A 214 -7.15 5.95 6.33
N ARG A 215 -7.63 6.71 5.34
CA ARG A 215 -9.00 6.69 4.86
C ARG A 215 -9.26 5.53 3.91
N ALA A 216 -8.28 5.22 3.05
CA ALA A 216 -8.27 4.07 2.16
C ALA A 216 -6.82 3.70 1.79
N ILE A 217 -6.62 2.47 1.27
CA ILE A 217 -5.34 1.98 0.79
C ILE A 217 -5.47 1.41 -0.62
N ALA A 218 -4.37 1.47 -1.39
CA ALA A 218 -4.32 0.93 -2.75
C ALA A 218 -2.99 0.21 -3.02
N PRO A 219 -2.83 -1.06 -2.60
CA PRO A 219 -1.68 -1.87 -2.98
C PRO A 219 -1.69 -2.21 -4.48
N VAL A 220 -0.54 -2.07 -5.14
CA VAL A 220 -0.35 -2.35 -6.57
C VAL A 220 0.70 -3.45 -6.72
N ILE A 221 0.40 -4.53 -7.46
CA ILE A 221 1.27 -5.69 -7.71
C ILE A 221 2.02 -6.21 -6.46
N GLY A 222 1.40 -6.08 -5.30
CA GLY A 222 1.96 -6.48 -4.00
C GLY A 222 0.93 -7.25 -3.19
N LEU A 223 1.21 -8.49 -2.88
CA LEU A 223 0.38 -9.37 -2.06
C LEU A 223 1.15 -9.73 -0.79
N PRO A 224 0.51 -9.83 0.37
CA PRO A 224 1.21 -10.28 1.57
C PRO A 224 1.65 -11.72 1.42
N HIS A 225 2.71 -12.09 2.15
CA HIS A 225 3.12 -13.49 2.20
C HIS A 225 2.02 -14.37 2.80
N ARG A 226 2.07 -15.65 2.47
CA ARG A 226 1.18 -16.67 3.03
C ARG A 226 1.18 -16.62 4.56
N GLY A 227 0.00 -16.66 5.17
CA GLY A 227 -0.16 -16.56 6.62
C GLY A 227 -0.30 -15.13 7.17
N TYR A 228 -0.02 -14.08 6.39
CA TYR A 228 -0.06 -12.67 6.82
C TYR A 228 -1.26 -11.91 6.25
N LEU A 229 -2.42 -12.42 6.50
CA LEU A 229 -3.68 -11.94 5.89
C LEU A 229 -4.66 -11.43 6.95
N ALA A 230 -4.18 -10.76 7.97
CA ALA A 230 -5.04 -10.22 9.00
C ALA A 230 -5.81 -8.97 8.49
N PRO A 231 -7.13 -8.91 8.68
CA PRO A 231 -7.87 -7.68 8.41
C PRO A 231 -7.55 -6.63 9.48
N PRO A 232 -7.82 -5.35 9.20
CA PRO A 232 -7.57 -4.29 10.16
C PRO A 232 -8.33 -4.51 11.45
N GLY A 233 -7.64 -4.43 12.57
CA GLY A 233 -8.22 -4.39 13.91
C GLY A 233 -8.82 -3.02 14.21
N ARG A 234 -9.77 -2.53 13.37
CA ARG A 234 -10.40 -1.22 13.54
C ARG A 234 -11.92 -1.32 13.49
N SER A 235 -12.57 -0.40 14.19
CA SER A 235 -14.04 -0.33 14.28
C SER A 235 -14.71 0.22 13.02
N GLN A 236 -13.95 0.87 12.15
CA GLN A 236 -14.46 1.47 10.91
C GLN A 236 -13.90 0.74 9.70
N PRO A 237 -14.67 0.57 8.63
CA PRO A 237 -14.19 0.01 7.37
C PRO A 237 -12.94 0.75 6.86
N LEU A 238 -12.02 0.01 6.24
CA LEU A 238 -10.90 0.57 5.51
C LEU A 238 -11.03 0.14 4.04
N PRO A 239 -11.46 1.03 3.14
CA PRO A 239 -11.57 0.72 1.72
C PRO A 239 -10.23 0.33 1.10
N VAL A 240 -10.27 -0.65 0.19
CA VAL A 240 -9.09 -1.19 -0.50
C VAL A 240 -9.34 -1.29 -1.99
N LEU A 241 -8.39 -0.79 -2.77
CA LEU A 241 -8.23 -1.10 -4.19
C LEU A 241 -6.96 -1.92 -4.38
N LEU A 242 -7.08 -3.19 -4.75
CA LEU A 242 -5.97 -4.02 -5.17
C LEU A 242 -5.84 -3.95 -6.68
N ILE A 243 -4.65 -3.66 -7.21
CA ILE A 243 -4.33 -3.74 -8.64
C ILE A 243 -3.25 -4.80 -8.84
N THR A 244 -3.49 -5.78 -9.72
CA THR A 244 -2.53 -6.85 -10.04
C THR A 244 -2.42 -7.09 -11.54
N GLY A 245 -1.33 -7.75 -11.96
CA GLY A 245 -1.12 -8.20 -13.33
C GLY A 245 -1.45 -9.68 -13.50
N THR A 246 -2.28 -10.02 -14.48
CA THR A 246 -2.61 -11.44 -14.76
C THR A 246 -1.42 -12.23 -15.32
N GLN A 247 -0.41 -11.52 -15.84
CA GLN A 247 0.84 -12.09 -16.35
C GLN A 247 2.03 -11.88 -15.39
N ASP A 248 1.74 -11.43 -14.17
CA ASP A 248 2.76 -11.24 -13.15
C ASP A 248 3.25 -12.60 -12.64
N THR A 249 4.54 -12.87 -12.89
CA THR A 249 5.21 -14.11 -12.48
C THR A 249 6.07 -13.92 -11.23
N THR A 250 6.20 -12.69 -10.76
CA THR A 250 6.94 -12.32 -9.53
C THR A 250 6.01 -12.34 -8.32
N VAL A 251 4.85 -11.68 -8.42
CA VAL A 251 3.80 -11.68 -7.38
C VAL A 251 2.46 -12.00 -8.04
N PRO A 252 2.25 -13.24 -8.47
CA PRO A 252 1.06 -13.61 -9.23
C PRO A 252 -0.21 -13.49 -8.40
N PRO A 253 -1.31 -12.96 -8.96
CA PRO A 253 -2.58 -12.81 -8.23
C PRO A 253 -3.29 -14.14 -7.95
N GLY A 254 -2.97 -15.19 -8.70
CA GLY A 254 -3.73 -16.44 -8.73
C GLY A 254 -5.07 -16.33 -9.48
N PRO A 255 -5.74 -17.45 -9.71
CA PRO A 255 -7.03 -17.47 -10.37
C PRO A 255 -8.15 -16.86 -9.52
N TRP A 256 -9.21 -16.41 -10.17
CA TRP A 256 -10.37 -15.82 -9.50
C TRP A 256 -11.10 -16.83 -8.59
N GLU A 257 -11.13 -18.08 -9.01
CA GLU A 257 -11.92 -19.16 -8.39
C GLU A 257 -11.22 -19.82 -7.22
N ASN A 258 -9.91 -19.69 -7.13
CA ASN A 258 -9.13 -20.32 -6.05
C ASN A 258 -8.62 -19.28 -5.04
N PRO A 259 -9.23 -19.20 -3.85
CA PRO A 259 -8.81 -18.29 -2.79
C PRO A 259 -7.59 -18.78 -2.00
N GLY A 260 -6.78 -19.68 -2.55
CA GLY A 260 -5.59 -20.20 -1.90
C GLY A 260 -4.42 -19.22 -1.91
N PHE A 261 -3.21 -19.77 -1.90
CA PHE A 261 -1.98 -19.01 -2.07
C PHE A 261 -1.45 -19.14 -3.50
N THR A 262 -0.54 -18.24 -3.86
CA THR A 262 0.19 -18.23 -5.14
C THR A 262 1.68 -18.28 -4.88
N THR A 263 2.46 -18.62 -5.90
CA THR A 263 3.91 -18.65 -5.80
C THR A 263 4.55 -18.05 -7.04
N THR A 264 5.71 -17.44 -6.87
CA THR A 264 6.51 -16.97 -8.01
C THR A 264 6.78 -18.12 -8.98
N SER A 265 6.71 -17.83 -10.28
CA SER A 265 7.00 -18.78 -11.34
C SER A 265 8.35 -18.54 -12.01
N ASN A 266 9.06 -17.48 -11.66
CA ASN A 266 10.35 -17.11 -12.22
C ASN A 266 11.52 -17.54 -11.34
N GLY A 267 12.47 -18.22 -11.94
CA GLY A 267 13.79 -18.47 -11.35
C GLY A 267 13.79 -19.43 -10.17
N SER A 268 14.82 -19.30 -9.34
CA SER A 268 15.03 -20.09 -8.13
C SER A 268 14.21 -19.62 -6.92
N ASP A 269 13.65 -18.41 -6.99
CA ASP A 269 13.01 -17.75 -5.85
C ASP A 269 11.53 -18.08 -5.82
N ARG A 270 11.14 -19.03 -4.98
CA ARG A 270 9.73 -19.41 -4.80
C ARG A 270 9.19 -18.87 -3.49
N PHE A 271 8.74 -17.62 -3.51
CA PHE A 271 7.95 -17.07 -2.42
C PHE A 271 6.48 -17.44 -2.55
N PHE A 272 5.83 -17.66 -1.41
CA PHE A 272 4.41 -17.96 -1.31
C PHE A 272 3.65 -16.72 -0.87
N TYR A 273 2.67 -16.31 -1.66
CA TYR A 273 1.83 -15.16 -1.38
C TYR A 273 0.39 -15.59 -1.13
N THR A 274 -0.31 -14.84 -0.32
CA THR A 274 -1.77 -14.95 -0.24
C THR A 274 -2.35 -14.52 -1.58
N GLY A 275 -3.23 -15.34 -2.18
CA GLY A 275 -3.85 -15.01 -3.47
C GLY A 275 -4.74 -13.76 -3.38
N ALA A 276 -4.84 -13.00 -4.48
CA ALA A 276 -5.62 -11.78 -4.53
C ALA A 276 -7.08 -11.98 -4.11
N THR A 277 -7.71 -13.06 -4.58
CA THR A 277 -9.08 -13.43 -4.18
C THR A 277 -9.19 -13.72 -2.68
N ALA A 278 -8.19 -14.35 -2.08
CA ALA A 278 -8.22 -14.67 -0.65
C ALA A 278 -8.20 -13.40 0.20
N ILE A 279 -7.26 -12.50 -0.07
CA ILE A 279 -7.12 -11.28 0.74
C ILE A 279 -8.31 -10.34 0.54
N THR A 280 -8.80 -10.17 -0.67
CA THR A 280 -9.95 -9.30 -0.95
C THR A 280 -11.23 -9.82 -0.31
N ARG A 281 -11.43 -11.13 -0.22
CA ARG A 281 -12.55 -11.73 0.54
C ARG A 281 -12.46 -11.44 2.03
N VAL A 282 -11.29 -11.63 2.64
CA VAL A 282 -11.08 -11.35 4.07
C VAL A 282 -11.35 -9.87 4.37
N TRP A 283 -10.84 -8.97 3.54
CA TRP A 283 -11.05 -7.53 3.70
C TRP A 283 -12.51 -7.12 3.43
N SER A 284 -13.18 -7.75 2.48
CA SER A 284 -14.62 -7.52 2.25
C SER A 284 -15.42 -7.89 3.48
N LYS A 285 -15.16 -9.06 4.08
CA LYS A 285 -15.80 -9.46 5.35
C LYS A 285 -15.54 -8.45 6.47
N ALA A 286 -14.28 -8.03 6.65
CA ALA A 286 -13.90 -7.06 7.67
C ALA A 286 -14.56 -5.68 7.46
N ASN A 287 -14.80 -5.32 6.22
CA ASN A 287 -15.51 -4.08 5.84
C ASN A 287 -17.04 -4.21 5.90
N GLY A 288 -17.57 -5.34 6.40
CA GLY A 288 -19.00 -5.56 6.56
C GLY A 288 -19.73 -5.93 5.27
N CYS A 289 -18.99 -6.35 4.22
CA CYS A 289 -19.59 -6.81 2.98
C CYS A 289 -19.99 -8.29 3.07
N GLY A 290 -21.02 -8.72 2.31
CA GLY A 290 -21.40 -10.11 2.18
C GLY A 290 -20.28 -10.96 1.55
N LEU A 291 -20.25 -12.27 1.86
CA LEU A 291 -19.31 -13.22 1.26
C LEU A 291 -19.91 -13.94 0.05
N GLY A 292 -20.74 -13.27 -0.71
CA GLY A 292 -21.29 -13.81 -1.96
C GLY A 292 -20.22 -14.03 -3.04
N THR A 293 -20.65 -14.36 -4.23
CA THR A 293 -19.78 -14.39 -5.41
C THR A 293 -19.31 -12.97 -5.74
N ALA A 294 -18.05 -12.82 -6.11
CA ALA A 294 -17.54 -11.52 -6.56
C ALA A 294 -18.31 -11.06 -7.80
N ALA A 295 -18.83 -9.84 -7.74
CA ALA A 295 -19.51 -9.21 -8.86
C ALA A 295 -18.54 -8.39 -9.70
N PRO A 296 -18.67 -8.40 -11.05
CA PRO A 296 -17.95 -7.46 -11.91
C PRO A 296 -18.20 -6.01 -11.49
N PHE A 297 -17.19 -5.18 -11.63
CA PHE A 297 -17.27 -3.74 -11.40
C PHE A 297 -16.61 -3.00 -12.55
N ASP A 298 -17.35 -2.08 -13.15
CA ASP A 298 -16.81 -1.20 -14.20
C ASP A 298 -16.09 -0.01 -13.54
N ASP A 299 -14.76 -0.01 -13.63
CA ASP A 299 -13.90 1.07 -13.15
C ASP A 299 -13.70 2.19 -14.19
N GLY A 300 -14.26 2.03 -15.39
CA GLY A 300 -14.07 2.93 -16.51
C GLY A 300 -12.71 2.79 -17.21
N VAL A 301 -11.91 1.78 -16.88
CA VAL A 301 -10.61 1.50 -17.48
C VAL A 301 -10.69 0.21 -18.30
N ALA A 302 -10.76 0.32 -19.61
CA ALA A 302 -10.98 -0.81 -20.53
C ALA A 302 -9.93 -1.95 -20.44
N ALA A 303 -8.79 -1.71 -19.81
CA ALA A 303 -7.70 -2.68 -19.68
C ALA A 303 -7.77 -3.52 -18.39
N THR A 304 -8.79 -3.34 -17.55
CA THR A 304 -8.92 -4.01 -16.24
C THR A 304 -10.17 -4.88 -16.15
N ASP A 305 -10.05 -6.01 -15.45
CA ASP A 305 -11.18 -6.81 -14.94
C ASP A 305 -11.25 -6.56 -13.43
N CYS A 306 -12.18 -5.73 -13.00
CA CYS A 306 -12.40 -5.42 -11.59
C CYS A 306 -13.56 -6.22 -11.02
N ARG A 307 -13.40 -6.75 -9.82
CA ARG A 307 -14.46 -7.45 -9.09
C ARG A 307 -14.56 -7.00 -7.66
N THR A 308 -15.76 -7.08 -7.09
CA THR A 308 -16.04 -6.73 -5.70
C THR A 308 -17.00 -7.71 -5.03
N TYR A 309 -16.80 -7.94 -3.73
CA TYR A 309 -17.76 -8.62 -2.86
C TYR A 309 -18.69 -7.62 -2.14
N CYS A 310 -18.48 -6.33 -2.34
CA CYS A 310 -19.18 -5.24 -1.68
C CYS A 310 -20.26 -4.60 -2.56
N ALA A 311 -20.81 -5.31 -3.53
CA ALA A 311 -21.85 -4.80 -4.41
C ALA A 311 -23.08 -4.32 -3.62
N GLY A 312 -23.63 -3.16 -3.96
CA GLY A 312 -24.85 -2.62 -3.36
C GLY A 312 -24.67 -1.71 -2.16
N PHE A 313 -23.46 -1.50 -1.64
CA PHE A 313 -23.22 -0.65 -0.47
C PHE A 313 -22.98 0.83 -0.78
N SER A 314 -22.54 1.16 -1.97
CA SER A 314 -22.31 2.53 -2.46
C SER A 314 -22.08 2.53 -3.96
N SER A 315 -21.99 3.73 -4.55
CA SER A 315 -21.61 3.90 -5.96
C SER A 315 -20.19 3.39 -6.28
N TRP A 316 -19.33 3.30 -5.25
CA TRP A 316 -18.02 2.66 -5.31
C TRP A 316 -17.86 1.66 -4.17
N PRO A 317 -17.45 0.43 -4.48
CA PRO A 317 -17.31 -0.62 -3.49
C PRO A 317 -16.13 -0.35 -2.56
N ARG A 318 -16.27 -0.84 -1.32
CA ARG A 318 -15.23 -0.71 -0.30
C ARG A 318 -14.01 -1.58 -0.55
N VAL A 319 -14.15 -2.65 -1.33
CA VAL A 319 -13.06 -3.54 -1.70
C VAL A 319 -13.17 -3.87 -3.18
N LEU A 320 -12.12 -3.54 -3.92
CA LEU A 320 -11.97 -3.84 -5.34
C LEU A 320 -10.72 -4.69 -5.55
N ASP A 321 -10.85 -5.76 -6.32
CA ASP A 321 -9.77 -6.54 -6.93
C ASP A 321 -9.78 -6.24 -8.43
N CYS A 322 -8.78 -5.50 -8.92
CA CYS A 322 -8.65 -5.10 -10.31
C CYS A 322 -7.44 -5.79 -10.94
N ARG A 323 -7.64 -6.53 -12.01
CA ARG A 323 -6.59 -7.28 -12.70
C ARG A 323 -6.44 -6.80 -14.12
N ALA A 324 -5.22 -6.41 -14.50
CA ALA A 324 -4.88 -5.98 -15.86
C ALA A 324 -4.03 -7.03 -16.57
N SER A 325 -4.09 -7.04 -17.91
CA SER A 325 -3.22 -7.88 -18.74
C SER A 325 -1.80 -7.28 -18.78
N MET A 326 -1.07 -7.40 -17.67
CA MET A 326 0.30 -6.91 -17.52
C MET A 326 1.13 -7.87 -16.66
N GLY A 327 2.46 -7.77 -16.77
CA GLY A 327 3.41 -8.45 -15.91
C GLY A 327 3.60 -7.74 -14.57
N HIS A 328 4.81 -7.86 -13.99
CA HIS A 328 5.19 -7.17 -12.75
C HIS A 328 5.52 -5.70 -13.01
N ASP A 329 4.50 -4.91 -13.31
CA ASP A 329 4.59 -3.49 -13.66
C ASP A 329 3.53 -2.68 -12.92
N TYR A 330 3.83 -1.43 -12.58
CA TYR A 330 2.87 -0.56 -11.87
C TYR A 330 1.72 -0.06 -12.74
N GLY A 331 1.80 -0.25 -14.06
CA GLY A 331 0.78 0.23 -14.99
C GLY A 331 0.64 1.75 -15.04
N LEU A 332 1.70 2.50 -14.73
CA LEU A 332 1.64 3.96 -14.78
C LEU A 332 1.53 4.47 -16.22
N PRO A 333 0.70 5.50 -16.49
CA PRO A 333 -0.02 6.35 -15.52
C PRO A 333 -1.46 5.90 -15.21
N TRP A 334 -2.01 4.88 -15.89
CA TRP A 334 -3.45 4.54 -15.75
C TRP A 334 -3.78 4.05 -14.34
N SER A 335 -2.94 3.21 -13.74
CA SER A 335 -3.14 2.72 -12.38
C SER A 335 -3.17 3.85 -11.34
N TRP A 336 -2.32 4.87 -11.51
CA TRP A 336 -2.32 6.03 -10.64
C TRP A 336 -3.62 6.84 -10.74
N ASN A 337 -4.16 7.01 -11.96
CA ASN A 337 -5.46 7.67 -12.15
C ASN A 337 -6.57 6.88 -11.45
N LEU A 338 -6.59 5.56 -11.60
CA LEU A 338 -7.57 4.68 -10.92
C LEU A 338 -7.43 4.77 -9.38
N VAL A 339 -6.20 4.78 -8.87
CA VAL A 339 -5.92 4.96 -7.43
C VAL A 339 -6.48 6.30 -6.92
N LEU A 340 -6.23 7.41 -7.63
CA LEU A 340 -6.75 8.72 -7.21
C LEU A 340 -8.27 8.81 -7.31
N GLU A 341 -8.87 8.19 -8.33
CA GLU A 341 -10.33 8.12 -8.48
C GLU A 341 -10.95 7.33 -7.33
N PHE A 342 -10.38 6.18 -6.98
CA PHE A 342 -10.80 5.40 -5.83
C PHE A 342 -10.70 6.19 -4.52
N PHE A 343 -9.60 6.91 -4.30
CA PHE A 343 -9.41 7.73 -3.11
C PHE A 343 -10.38 8.92 -3.03
N ASN A 344 -10.75 9.51 -4.15
CA ASN A 344 -11.74 10.58 -4.19
C ASN A 344 -13.14 10.10 -3.76
N ARG A 345 -13.45 8.84 -3.97
CA ARG A 345 -14.77 8.25 -3.70
C ARG A 345 -14.84 7.48 -2.37
N SER A 346 -13.70 7.34 -1.67
CA SER A 346 -13.59 6.63 -0.38
C SER A 346 -13.89 7.58 0.85
#